data_ff99e5bb17c068cde5f798583cf854bb
#
_entry.id   ff99e5bb17c068cde5f798583cf854bb
#
_cell.length_a   1.000
_cell.length_b   1.000
_cell.length_c   1.000
_cell.angle_alpha   90.00
_cell.angle_beta   90.00
_cell.angle_gamma   90.00
#
_symmetry.space_group_name_H-M   'P 1'
#
loop_
_entity.id
_entity.type
_entity.pdbx_description
1 polymer ?
#
loop_
_entity_poly.entity_id
_entity_poly.type
_entity_poly.pdbx_seq_one_letter_code
_entity_poly.pdbx_strand_id
1 'polypeptide(L)'
;MKPNDIVIVAAKRTPMGGMLGSLSTLTAPELAAVAHKAAIAQSGISAKDIDEVISGCVLQAGIGQAAARQAAISAGIPNATGATTINKMCGSGMKAVMLAHDLIQAGSADIILASGMESMSNAPYLLSKARSGYRLGHGELKDSMFLDGLEDAYDRGTLMGCFADATAAKYHFTREQQDDFAVQSMTKALKAIESGAFAEEIAAVTVSSRKGDTTITTDEGPDATK
;
A
#
# COMPACT_ATOMS: atom_id res chain seq x y z
N MET A 1 -25.94 -3.85 16.77
CA MET A 1 -24.57 -4.09 17.30
C MET A 1 -24.70 -4.41 18.78
N LYS A 2 -23.90 -5.35 19.27
CA LYS A 2 -23.80 -5.61 20.72
C LYS A 2 -22.93 -4.49 21.34
N PRO A 3 -23.11 -4.19 22.66
CA PRO A 3 -22.38 -3.08 23.30
C PRO A 3 -20.85 -3.15 23.21
N ASN A 4 -20.27 -4.29 22.90
CA ASN A 4 -18.81 -4.53 22.82
C ASN A 4 -18.34 -4.98 21.43
N ASP A 5 -19.11 -4.72 20.36
CA ASP A 5 -18.66 -5.03 19.01
C ASP A 5 -17.56 -4.05 18.59
N ILE A 6 -16.42 -4.56 18.10
CA ILE A 6 -15.39 -3.77 17.44
C ILE A 6 -15.85 -3.50 16.01
N VAL A 7 -15.82 -2.24 15.60
CA VAL A 7 -16.39 -1.80 14.33
C VAL A 7 -15.39 -0.98 13.50
N ILE A 8 -15.54 -1.01 12.19
CA ILE A 8 -14.83 -0.11 11.28
C ILE A 8 -15.75 1.10 11.01
N VAL A 9 -15.30 2.29 11.37
CA VAL A 9 -16.09 3.53 11.29
C VAL A 9 -15.76 4.36 10.05
N ALA A 10 -14.66 4.10 9.38
CA ALA A 10 -14.26 4.74 8.12
C ALA A 10 -13.38 3.81 7.30
N ALA A 11 -13.46 3.94 5.97
CA ALA A 11 -12.59 3.24 5.04
C ALA A 11 -12.30 4.15 3.84
N LYS A 12 -11.04 4.54 3.68
CA LYS A 12 -10.57 5.42 2.60
C LYS A 12 -9.29 4.87 1.98
N ARG A 13 -9.11 5.14 0.69
CA ARG A 13 -7.88 4.84 -0.05
C ARG A 13 -7.54 5.98 -1.01
N THR A 14 -6.30 6.06 -1.40
CA THR A 14 -5.93 6.86 -2.59
C THR A 14 -6.37 6.14 -3.86
N PRO A 15 -6.41 6.82 -5.02
CA PRO A 15 -6.38 6.13 -6.31
C PRO A 15 -5.15 5.21 -6.36
N MET A 16 -5.26 4.11 -7.10
CA MET A 16 -4.14 3.22 -7.39
C MET A 16 -3.39 3.77 -8.61
N GLY A 17 -2.13 4.20 -8.39
CA GLY A 17 -1.24 4.64 -9.46
C GLY A 17 -0.63 3.48 -10.24
N GLY A 18 -0.31 3.70 -11.49
CA GLY A 18 0.54 2.82 -12.27
C GLY A 18 2.02 2.94 -11.90
N MET A 19 2.83 1.95 -12.27
CA MET A 19 4.30 2.03 -12.14
C MET A 19 4.83 3.21 -12.96
N LEU A 20 5.57 4.12 -12.29
CA LEU A 20 6.03 5.39 -12.86
C LEU A 20 4.91 6.30 -13.40
N GLY A 21 3.68 6.09 -12.91
CA GLY A 21 2.48 6.84 -13.30
C GLY A 21 2.29 8.14 -12.53
N SER A 22 1.05 8.63 -12.47
CA SER A 22 0.70 9.97 -11.94
C SER A 22 1.06 10.17 -10.48
N LEU A 23 1.11 9.12 -9.66
CA LEU A 23 1.45 9.16 -8.24
C LEU A 23 2.94 8.88 -7.96
N SER A 24 3.76 8.65 -8.97
CA SER A 24 5.15 8.18 -8.82
C SER A 24 6.08 9.14 -8.07
N THR A 25 5.75 10.42 -7.99
CA THR A 25 6.56 11.41 -7.26
C THR A 25 6.29 11.44 -5.75
N LEU A 26 5.26 10.73 -5.28
CA LEU A 26 4.88 10.69 -3.87
C LEU A 26 5.42 9.42 -3.21
N THR A 27 5.97 9.61 -2.01
CA THR A 27 6.42 8.51 -1.16
C THR A 27 5.24 7.75 -0.54
N ALA A 28 5.49 6.52 -0.07
CA ALA A 28 4.45 5.74 0.59
C ALA A 28 3.84 6.46 1.83
N PRO A 29 4.61 7.11 2.72
CA PRO A 29 4.03 7.89 3.82
C PRO A 29 3.19 9.09 3.37
N GLU A 30 3.56 9.78 2.28
CA GLU A 30 2.77 10.89 1.75
C GLU A 30 1.41 10.41 1.21
N LEU A 31 1.39 9.31 0.47
CA LEU A 31 0.16 8.67 0.00
C LEU A 31 -0.73 8.23 1.17
N ALA A 32 -0.13 7.56 2.17
CA ALA A 32 -0.87 7.14 3.37
C ALA A 32 -1.46 8.33 4.13
N ALA A 33 -0.74 9.43 4.24
CA ALA A 33 -1.23 10.63 4.93
C ALA A 33 -2.52 11.18 4.30
N VAL A 34 -2.68 11.10 2.97
CA VAL A 34 -3.92 11.50 2.27
C VAL A 34 -5.08 10.60 2.69
N ALA A 35 -4.89 9.27 2.66
CA ALA A 35 -5.91 8.31 3.07
C ALA A 35 -6.26 8.44 4.56
N HIS A 36 -5.27 8.64 5.43
CA HIS A 36 -5.45 8.85 6.87
C HIS A 36 -6.30 10.10 7.14
N LYS A 37 -5.96 11.26 6.54
CA LYS A 37 -6.75 12.49 6.66
C LYS A 37 -8.20 12.27 6.25
N ALA A 38 -8.41 11.60 5.12
CA ALA A 38 -9.74 11.35 4.60
C ALA A 38 -10.54 10.39 5.50
N ALA A 39 -9.90 9.34 6.04
CA ALA A 39 -10.55 8.41 6.97
C ALA A 39 -10.92 9.09 8.29
N ILE A 40 -10.04 9.91 8.85
CA ILE A 40 -10.32 10.69 10.06
C ILE A 40 -11.50 11.63 9.81
N ALA A 41 -11.51 12.36 8.70
CA ALA A 41 -12.61 13.25 8.35
C ALA A 41 -13.95 12.50 8.15
N GLN A 42 -13.92 11.33 7.53
CA GLN A 42 -15.12 10.50 7.32
C GLN A 42 -15.66 9.93 8.63
N SER A 43 -14.79 9.52 9.54
CA SER A 43 -15.19 8.91 10.83
C SER A 43 -15.87 9.90 11.78
N GLY A 44 -15.59 11.19 11.65
CA GLY A 44 -15.99 12.21 12.62
C GLY A 44 -15.23 12.14 13.96
N ILE A 45 -14.26 11.22 14.08
CA ILE A 45 -13.40 11.07 15.28
C ILE A 45 -12.32 12.14 15.24
N SER A 46 -12.00 12.73 16.40
CA SER A 46 -10.88 13.64 16.49
C SER A 46 -9.55 12.89 16.34
N ALA A 47 -8.61 13.43 15.57
CA ALA A 47 -7.27 12.85 15.48
C ALA A 47 -6.56 12.70 16.84
N LYS A 48 -6.98 13.47 17.84
CA LYS A 48 -6.44 13.40 19.22
C LYS A 48 -6.90 12.17 20.00
N ASP A 49 -7.99 11.56 19.56
CA ASP A 49 -8.59 10.40 20.22
C ASP A 49 -8.07 9.08 19.65
N ILE A 50 -7.15 9.14 18.66
CA ILE A 50 -6.49 7.95 18.09
C ILE A 50 -5.36 7.53 19.03
N ASP A 51 -5.44 6.33 19.56
CA ASP A 51 -4.47 5.77 20.49
C ASP A 51 -3.21 5.24 19.78
N GLU A 52 -3.38 4.62 18.61
CA GLU A 52 -2.30 3.97 17.86
C GLU A 52 -2.55 4.05 16.35
N VAL A 53 -1.47 4.16 15.57
CA VAL A 53 -1.47 4.00 14.12
C VAL A 53 -0.67 2.76 13.75
N ILE A 54 -1.26 1.83 13.01
CA ILE A 54 -0.58 0.65 12.51
C ILE A 54 -0.64 0.66 10.98
N SER A 55 0.51 0.79 10.32
CA SER A 55 0.57 0.85 8.86
C SER A 55 1.48 -0.23 8.30
N GLY A 56 0.95 -1.02 7.37
CA GLY A 56 1.71 -1.98 6.61
C GLY A 56 2.55 -1.32 5.52
N CYS A 57 3.82 -1.72 5.39
CA CYS A 57 4.70 -1.30 4.30
C CYS A 57 5.77 -2.36 4.06
N VAL A 58 5.98 -2.77 2.82
CA VAL A 58 6.98 -3.78 2.43
C VAL A 58 8.29 -3.12 2.06
N LEU A 59 8.26 -2.15 1.15
CA LEU A 59 9.43 -1.53 0.53
C LEU A 59 9.84 -0.28 1.31
N GLN A 60 10.54 -0.49 2.42
CA GLN A 60 10.90 0.59 3.34
C GLN A 60 12.29 1.20 3.06
N ALA A 61 13.04 0.67 2.12
CA ALA A 61 14.36 1.21 1.79
C ALA A 61 14.26 2.65 1.27
N GLY A 62 15.03 3.56 1.86
CA GLY A 62 15.13 4.95 1.41
C GLY A 62 13.98 5.89 1.79
N ILE A 63 12.89 5.42 2.40
CA ILE A 63 11.75 6.28 2.79
C ILE A 63 11.93 6.97 4.15
N GLY A 64 13.04 6.73 4.83
CA GLY A 64 13.33 7.31 6.14
C GLY A 64 12.83 6.44 7.31
N GLN A 65 12.99 6.95 8.52
CA GLN A 65 12.61 6.22 9.73
C GLN A 65 11.10 6.21 9.93
N ALA A 66 10.58 5.09 10.48
CA ALA A 66 9.23 4.98 11.01
C ALA A 66 8.14 5.47 10.03
N ALA A 67 8.01 4.82 8.89
CA ALA A 67 7.11 5.23 7.81
C ALA A 67 5.66 5.48 8.27
N ALA A 68 5.11 4.64 9.16
CA ALA A 68 3.79 4.84 9.76
C ALA A 68 3.71 6.16 10.55
N ARG A 69 4.78 6.52 11.27
CA ARG A 69 4.82 7.76 12.03
C ARG A 69 4.88 8.99 11.13
N GLN A 70 5.65 8.92 10.03
CA GLN A 70 5.67 10.00 9.03
C GLN A 70 4.26 10.26 8.49
N ALA A 71 3.56 9.18 8.11
CA ALA A 71 2.18 9.26 7.63
C ALA A 71 1.22 9.84 8.69
N ALA A 72 1.33 9.38 9.93
CA ALA A 72 0.50 9.85 11.05
C ALA A 72 0.66 11.36 11.31
N ILE A 73 1.90 11.83 11.45
CA ILE A 73 2.20 13.25 11.67
C ILE A 73 1.73 14.09 10.47
N SER A 74 2.01 13.65 9.25
CA SER A 74 1.56 14.34 8.03
C SER A 74 0.02 14.36 7.90
N ALA A 75 -0.68 13.41 8.51
CA ALA A 75 -2.13 13.40 8.60
C ALA A 75 -2.68 14.32 9.71
N GLY A 76 -1.85 14.89 10.56
CA GLY A 76 -2.26 15.75 11.67
C GLY A 76 -2.58 14.99 12.97
N ILE A 77 -2.20 13.73 13.07
CA ILE A 77 -2.29 12.95 14.30
C ILE A 77 -1.23 13.46 15.28
N PRO A 78 -1.55 13.62 16.59
CA PRO A 78 -0.63 14.17 17.56
C PRO A 78 0.67 13.37 17.72
N ASN A 79 1.75 14.07 18.08
CA ASN A 79 3.05 13.42 18.35
C ASN A 79 3.02 12.43 19.52
N ALA A 80 2.04 12.54 20.41
CA ALA A 80 1.85 11.63 21.54
C ALA A 80 1.31 10.26 21.13
N THR A 81 0.61 10.18 19.98
CA THR A 81 0.04 8.92 19.46
C THR A 81 1.15 8.00 19.00
N GLY A 82 1.12 6.73 19.41
CA GLY A 82 2.01 5.69 18.93
C GLY A 82 1.84 5.43 17.40
N ALA A 83 2.90 5.00 16.74
CA ALA A 83 2.81 4.63 15.33
C ALA A 83 3.78 3.50 14.99
N THR A 84 3.25 2.39 14.51
CA THR A 84 3.99 1.15 14.23
C THR A 84 3.92 0.80 12.75
N THR A 85 5.09 0.60 12.12
CA THR A 85 5.17 0.06 10.76
C THR A 85 5.36 -1.45 10.83
N ILE A 86 4.51 -2.20 10.11
CA ILE A 86 4.59 -3.65 10.06
C ILE A 86 4.85 -4.14 8.64
N ASN A 87 5.46 -5.32 8.54
CA ASN A 87 5.67 -6.00 7.27
C ASN A 87 5.22 -7.47 7.36
N LYS A 88 4.18 -7.82 6.64
CA LYS A 88 3.71 -9.18 6.38
C LYS A 88 3.53 -9.38 4.86
N MET A 89 4.50 -8.91 4.08
CA MET A 89 4.44 -8.91 2.62
C MET A 89 3.13 -8.27 2.11
N CYS A 90 2.58 -8.75 1.00
CA CYS A 90 1.34 -8.24 0.40
C CYS A 90 0.13 -8.20 1.37
N GLY A 91 0.17 -8.97 2.47
CA GLY A 91 -0.85 -8.99 3.51
C GLY A 91 -0.66 -7.96 4.64
N SER A 92 0.29 -7.02 4.53
CA SER A 92 0.64 -6.09 5.61
C SER A 92 -0.53 -5.20 6.04
N GLY A 93 -1.28 -4.64 5.09
CA GLY A 93 -2.46 -3.81 5.40
C GLY A 93 -3.56 -4.62 6.10
N MET A 94 -3.84 -5.83 5.63
CA MET A 94 -4.78 -6.73 6.29
C MET A 94 -4.31 -7.08 7.70
N LYS A 95 -3.01 -7.36 7.88
CA LYS A 95 -2.45 -7.66 9.20
C LYS A 95 -2.53 -6.46 10.15
N ALA A 96 -2.42 -5.23 9.64
CA ALA A 96 -2.65 -4.02 10.45
C ALA A 96 -4.08 -3.99 11.02
N VAL A 97 -5.09 -4.29 10.21
CA VAL A 97 -6.49 -4.37 10.67
C VAL A 97 -6.69 -5.48 11.71
N MET A 98 -6.08 -6.66 11.50
CA MET A 98 -6.15 -7.76 12.47
C MET A 98 -5.50 -7.40 13.80
N LEU A 99 -4.35 -6.74 13.77
CA LEU A 99 -3.67 -6.27 14.99
C LEU A 99 -4.48 -5.18 15.71
N ALA A 100 -5.11 -4.27 14.97
CA ALA A 100 -6.00 -3.27 15.55
C ALA A 100 -7.16 -3.93 16.30
N HIS A 101 -7.81 -4.92 15.69
CA HIS A 101 -8.85 -5.71 16.35
C HIS A 101 -8.34 -6.35 17.65
N ASP A 102 -7.19 -7.02 17.58
CA ASP A 102 -6.62 -7.76 18.72
C ASP A 102 -6.25 -6.81 19.88
N LEU A 103 -5.69 -5.63 19.59
CA LEU A 103 -5.32 -4.63 20.59
C LEU A 103 -6.55 -4.01 21.27
N ILE A 104 -7.60 -3.70 20.49
CA ILE A 104 -8.87 -3.19 21.04
C ILE A 104 -9.52 -4.29 21.89
N GLN A 105 -9.56 -5.54 21.42
CA GLN A 105 -10.10 -6.66 22.17
C GLN A 105 -9.35 -6.90 23.50
N ALA A 106 -8.06 -6.66 23.52
CA ALA A 106 -7.22 -6.77 24.72
C ALA A 106 -7.36 -5.57 25.67
N GLY A 107 -8.07 -4.51 25.27
CA GLY A 107 -8.19 -3.27 26.06
C GLY A 107 -6.92 -2.42 26.08
N SER A 108 -6.01 -2.61 25.12
CA SER A 108 -4.78 -1.83 25.00
C SER A 108 -4.99 -0.49 24.29
N ALA A 109 -6.08 -0.36 23.55
CA ALA A 109 -6.48 0.83 22.81
C ALA A 109 -7.99 0.80 22.57
N ASP A 110 -8.60 1.96 22.37
CA ASP A 110 -10.01 2.09 22.03
C ASP A 110 -10.19 2.45 20.55
N ILE A 111 -9.29 3.27 20.00
CA ILE A 111 -9.37 3.77 18.62
C ILE A 111 -8.01 3.58 17.92
N ILE A 112 -8.01 2.79 16.86
CA ILE A 112 -6.81 2.53 16.08
C ILE A 112 -7.03 2.90 14.61
N LEU A 113 -6.06 3.58 14.02
CA LEU A 113 -5.98 3.80 12.57
C LEU A 113 -5.10 2.71 11.97
N ALA A 114 -5.72 1.77 11.26
CA ALA A 114 -5.02 0.68 10.57
C ALA A 114 -4.96 0.95 9.06
N SER A 115 -3.80 0.78 8.44
CA SER A 115 -3.62 1.05 7.02
C SER A 115 -2.55 0.17 6.34
N GLY A 116 -2.44 0.31 5.03
CA GLY A 116 -1.31 -0.11 4.23
C GLY A 116 -0.85 1.01 3.31
N MET A 117 0.41 1.03 2.96
CA MET A 117 1.00 2.01 2.05
C MET A 117 2.12 1.38 1.26
N GLU A 118 2.26 1.75 -0.01
CA GLU A 118 3.38 1.33 -0.84
C GLU A 118 3.61 2.34 -1.96
N SER A 119 4.87 2.58 -2.31
CA SER A 119 5.26 3.37 -3.47
C SER A 119 6.38 2.65 -4.22
N MET A 120 5.99 1.71 -5.06
CA MET A 120 6.94 0.85 -5.80
C MET A 120 7.82 1.65 -6.76
N SER A 121 7.29 2.74 -7.33
CA SER A 121 8.05 3.65 -8.19
C SER A 121 9.22 4.34 -7.48
N ASN A 122 9.17 4.43 -6.15
CA ASN A 122 10.22 5.05 -5.32
C ASN A 122 11.14 4.02 -4.65
N ALA A 123 10.97 2.72 -4.92
CA ALA A 123 11.86 1.69 -4.41
C ALA A 123 13.27 1.88 -5.01
N PRO A 124 14.33 2.04 -4.19
CA PRO A 124 15.66 2.33 -4.69
C PRO A 124 16.38 1.08 -5.19
N TYR A 125 17.38 1.28 -6.03
CA TYR A 125 18.37 0.25 -6.29
C TYR A 125 19.41 0.19 -5.17
N LEU A 126 19.85 -1.00 -4.82
CA LEU A 126 20.76 -1.28 -3.71
C LEU A 126 22.15 -1.63 -4.21
N LEU A 127 23.15 -1.06 -3.57
CA LEU A 127 24.56 -1.38 -3.77
C LEU A 127 25.09 -2.12 -2.53
N SER A 128 24.92 -3.42 -2.49
CA SER A 128 25.05 -4.26 -1.29
C SER A 128 26.41 -4.20 -0.59
N LYS A 129 27.51 -4.05 -1.34
CA LYS A 129 28.87 -4.04 -0.79
C LYS A 129 29.48 -2.64 -0.61
N ALA A 130 28.67 -1.58 -0.83
CA ALA A 130 29.19 -0.20 -0.77
C ALA A 130 29.82 0.12 0.59
N ARG A 131 29.24 -0.31 1.69
CA ARG A 131 29.72 -0.04 3.05
C ARG A 131 31.09 -0.66 3.35
N SER A 132 31.36 -1.85 2.84
CA SER A 132 32.63 -2.55 3.01
C SER A 132 33.63 -2.30 1.85
N GLY A 133 33.20 -1.60 0.80
CA GLY A 133 33.97 -1.31 -0.40
C GLY A 133 34.02 -2.46 -1.41
N TYR A 134 34.16 -2.09 -2.67
CA TYR A 134 34.39 -3.03 -3.79
C TYR A 134 35.90 -3.12 -4.04
N ARG A 135 36.56 -4.06 -3.40
CA ARG A 135 38.05 -4.16 -3.44
C ARG A 135 38.59 -4.51 -4.81
N LEU A 136 37.89 -5.35 -5.57
CA LEU A 136 38.32 -5.85 -6.88
C LEU A 136 37.13 -6.39 -7.65
N GLY A 137 37.09 -6.16 -8.97
CA GLY A 137 36.06 -6.64 -9.86
C GLY A 137 34.82 -5.74 -9.94
N HIS A 138 33.81 -6.22 -10.64
CA HIS A 138 32.57 -5.47 -10.88
C HIS A 138 31.64 -5.48 -9.66
N GLY A 139 30.80 -4.43 -9.53
CA GLY A 139 29.68 -4.35 -8.59
C GLY A 139 28.37 -4.73 -9.29
N GLU A 140 27.35 -5.00 -8.48
CA GLU A 140 26.00 -5.30 -8.92
C GLU A 140 25.03 -4.34 -8.24
N LEU A 141 24.12 -3.76 -9.01
CA LEU A 141 22.95 -3.02 -8.51
C LEU A 141 21.77 -3.98 -8.46
N LYS A 142 21.10 -4.03 -7.29
CA LYS A 142 19.91 -4.85 -7.08
C LYS A 142 18.69 -3.96 -6.93
N ASP A 143 17.62 -4.29 -7.65
CA ASP A 143 16.33 -3.64 -7.48
C ASP A 143 15.71 -4.10 -6.15
N SER A 144 15.49 -3.17 -5.21
CA SER A 144 14.88 -3.51 -3.91
C SER A 144 13.42 -3.94 -4.05
N MET A 145 12.72 -3.46 -5.06
CA MET A 145 11.34 -3.88 -5.33
C MET A 145 11.28 -5.37 -5.67
N PHE A 146 12.19 -5.85 -6.50
CA PHE A 146 12.30 -7.27 -6.82
C PHE A 146 12.80 -8.07 -5.62
N LEU A 147 13.93 -7.66 -5.03
CA LEU A 147 14.62 -8.39 -3.98
C LEU A 147 13.77 -8.58 -2.71
N ASP A 148 13.08 -7.51 -2.29
CA ASP A 148 12.37 -7.47 -1.01
C ASP A 148 10.86 -7.66 -1.17
N GLY A 149 10.30 -7.56 -2.37
CA GLY A 149 8.86 -7.59 -2.59
C GLY A 149 8.33 -8.63 -3.57
N LEU A 150 9.07 -8.99 -4.62
CA LEU A 150 8.54 -9.79 -5.73
C LEU A 150 9.29 -11.09 -5.99
N GLU A 151 10.56 -11.20 -5.57
CA GLU A 151 11.40 -12.38 -5.73
C GLU A 151 11.24 -13.33 -4.54
N ASP A 152 11.26 -14.63 -4.80
CA ASP A 152 11.27 -15.62 -3.73
C ASP A 152 12.54 -15.51 -2.87
N ALA A 153 12.39 -15.56 -1.55
CA ALA A 153 13.49 -15.38 -0.63
C ALA A 153 14.45 -16.58 -0.60
N TYR A 154 13.97 -17.75 -0.98
CA TYR A 154 14.70 -19.03 -0.90
C TYR A 154 15.11 -19.55 -2.25
N ASP A 155 14.37 -19.24 -3.31
CA ASP A 155 14.68 -19.59 -4.70
C ASP A 155 14.92 -18.30 -5.52
N ARG A 156 16.09 -17.71 -5.36
CA ARG A 156 16.50 -16.43 -5.96
C ARG A 156 16.40 -16.46 -7.47
N GLY A 157 15.82 -15.39 -8.04
CA GLY A 157 15.52 -15.28 -9.47
C GLY A 157 14.11 -15.74 -9.83
N THR A 158 13.41 -16.44 -8.93
CA THR A 158 12.03 -16.88 -9.16
C THR A 158 11.06 -15.81 -8.68
N LEU A 159 10.33 -15.21 -9.62
CA LEU A 159 9.33 -14.19 -9.35
C LEU A 159 7.96 -14.80 -9.02
N MET A 160 7.11 -14.02 -8.35
CA MET A 160 5.75 -14.45 -7.97
C MET A 160 4.91 -14.93 -9.16
N GLY A 161 5.15 -14.42 -10.38
CA GLY A 161 4.50 -14.90 -11.60
C GLY A 161 4.78 -16.37 -11.91
N CYS A 162 5.98 -16.87 -11.61
CA CYS A 162 6.32 -18.28 -11.80
C CYS A 162 5.46 -19.21 -10.92
N PHE A 163 5.12 -18.76 -9.71
CA PHE A 163 4.21 -19.52 -8.83
C PHE A 163 2.77 -19.50 -9.35
N ALA A 164 2.34 -18.39 -9.98
CA ALA A 164 1.04 -18.33 -10.64
C ALA A 164 0.97 -19.32 -11.82
N ASP A 165 2.00 -19.39 -12.66
CA ASP A 165 2.11 -20.36 -13.77
C ASP A 165 2.10 -21.81 -13.25
N ALA A 166 2.89 -22.10 -12.21
CA ALA A 166 2.91 -23.41 -11.58
C ALA A 166 1.54 -23.78 -10.98
N THR A 167 0.83 -22.81 -10.41
CA THR A 167 -0.53 -23.00 -9.89
C THR A 167 -1.51 -23.29 -11.01
N ALA A 168 -1.46 -22.54 -12.11
CA ALA A 168 -2.30 -22.78 -13.29
C ALA A 168 -2.07 -24.18 -13.85
N ALA A 169 -0.82 -24.61 -13.97
CA ALA A 169 -0.47 -25.94 -14.41
C ALA A 169 -0.99 -27.03 -13.44
N LYS A 170 -0.79 -26.86 -12.13
CA LYS A 170 -1.21 -27.81 -11.09
C LYS A 170 -2.71 -28.03 -11.06
N TYR A 171 -3.51 -26.97 -11.26
CA TYR A 171 -4.98 -27.04 -11.24
C TYR A 171 -5.58 -27.15 -12.64
N HIS A 172 -4.75 -27.31 -13.67
CA HIS A 172 -5.16 -27.49 -15.07
C HIS A 172 -6.04 -26.36 -15.61
N PHE A 173 -5.76 -25.10 -15.21
CA PHE A 173 -6.42 -23.95 -15.83
C PHE A 173 -5.94 -23.78 -17.26
N THR A 174 -6.88 -23.72 -18.20
CA THR A 174 -6.54 -23.49 -19.60
C THR A 174 -6.14 -22.02 -19.83
N ARG A 175 -5.52 -21.74 -20.98
CA ARG A 175 -5.17 -20.37 -21.35
C ARG A 175 -6.44 -19.51 -21.49
N GLU A 176 -7.49 -20.04 -22.09
CA GLU A 176 -8.78 -19.36 -22.25
C GLU A 176 -9.40 -18.99 -20.91
N GLN A 177 -9.37 -19.89 -19.91
CA GLN A 177 -9.89 -19.61 -18.57
C GLN A 177 -9.12 -18.47 -17.89
N GLN A 178 -7.79 -18.41 -18.07
CA GLN A 178 -6.95 -17.35 -17.52
C GLN A 178 -7.24 -16.02 -18.21
N ASP A 179 -7.38 -16.00 -19.52
CA ASP A 179 -7.71 -14.81 -20.31
C ASP A 179 -9.13 -14.31 -19.99
N ASP A 180 -10.12 -15.20 -19.91
CA ASP A 180 -11.48 -14.86 -19.51
C ASP A 180 -11.53 -14.23 -18.10
N PHE A 181 -10.75 -14.75 -17.16
CA PHE A 181 -10.65 -14.18 -15.82
C PHE A 181 -10.07 -12.75 -15.86
N ALA A 182 -9.02 -12.54 -16.64
CA ALA A 182 -8.40 -11.22 -16.80
C ALA A 182 -9.36 -10.20 -17.43
N VAL A 183 -10.06 -10.60 -18.51
CA VAL A 183 -11.07 -9.77 -19.19
C VAL A 183 -12.22 -9.42 -18.25
N GLN A 184 -12.73 -10.39 -17.49
CA GLN A 184 -13.81 -10.17 -16.53
C GLN A 184 -13.36 -9.22 -15.41
N SER A 185 -12.15 -9.37 -14.89
CA SER A 185 -11.58 -8.49 -13.86
C SER A 185 -11.49 -7.05 -14.36
N MET A 186 -10.93 -6.85 -15.55
CA MET A 186 -10.81 -5.53 -16.18
C MET A 186 -12.19 -4.90 -16.43
N THR A 187 -13.12 -5.67 -16.99
CA THR A 187 -14.49 -5.20 -17.28
C THR A 187 -15.21 -4.77 -16.01
N LYS A 188 -15.08 -5.53 -14.91
CA LYS A 188 -15.67 -5.17 -13.61
C LYS A 188 -15.07 -3.87 -13.06
N ALA A 189 -13.76 -3.70 -13.16
CA ALA A 189 -13.07 -2.50 -12.68
C ALA A 189 -13.49 -1.25 -13.47
N LEU A 190 -13.51 -1.33 -14.80
CA LEU A 190 -13.97 -0.24 -15.67
C LEU A 190 -15.42 0.15 -15.39
N LYS A 191 -16.31 -0.84 -15.26
CA LYS A 191 -17.72 -0.60 -14.91
C LYS A 191 -17.87 0.05 -13.54
N ALA A 192 -17.08 -0.36 -12.55
CA ALA A 192 -17.10 0.23 -11.23
C ALA A 192 -16.62 1.70 -11.25
N ILE A 193 -15.60 2.01 -12.02
CA ILE A 193 -15.12 3.39 -12.22
C ILE A 193 -16.21 4.23 -12.91
N GLU A 194 -16.76 3.74 -14.02
CA GLU A 194 -17.80 4.44 -14.80
C GLU A 194 -19.07 4.71 -13.98
N SER A 195 -19.49 3.74 -13.17
CA SER A 195 -20.67 3.89 -12.30
C SER A 195 -20.42 4.72 -11.03
N GLY A 196 -19.19 5.15 -10.76
CA GLY A 196 -18.81 5.86 -9.54
C GLY A 196 -18.83 4.99 -8.27
N ALA A 197 -18.77 3.66 -8.39
CA ALA A 197 -18.82 2.75 -7.25
C ALA A 197 -17.70 2.97 -6.23
N PHE A 198 -16.57 3.55 -6.65
CA PHE A 198 -15.42 3.84 -5.78
C PHE A 198 -15.41 5.28 -5.24
N ALA A 199 -16.38 6.13 -5.59
CA ALA A 199 -16.38 7.55 -5.23
C ALA A 199 -16.32 7.79 -3.70
N GLU A 200 -17.03 6.96 -2.95
CA GLU A 200 -17.09 7.09 -1.49
C GLU A 200 -15.79 6.64 -0.78
N GLU A 201 -14.99 5.81 -1.40
CA GLU A 201 -13.75 5.31 -0.79
C GLU A 201 -12.50 6.07 -1.24
N ILE A 202 -12.48 6.63 -2.45
CA ILE A 202 -11.33 7.33 -3.00
C ILE A 202 -11.17 8.70 -2.37
N ALA A 203 -9.98 8.96 -1.82
CA ALA A 203 -9.51 10.28 -1.43
C ALA A 203 -8.63 10.85 -2.55
N ALA A 204 -9.01 12.01 -3.08
CA ALA A 204 -8.25 12.69 -4.12
C ALA A 204 -6.82 13.01 -3.68
N VAL A 205 -5.85 12.77 -4.57
CA VAL A 205 -4.43 13.05 -4.33
C VAL A 205 -4.00 14.23 -5.21
N THR A 206 -3.47 15.27 -4.59
CA THR A 206 -2.88 16.39 -5.33
C THR A 206 -1.39 16.17 -5.50
N VAL A 207 -0.94 16.16 -6.73
CA VAL A 207 0.48 16.06 -7.12
C VAL A 207 0.94 17.43 -7.62
N SER A 208 1.88 18.03 -6.88
CA SER A 208 2.44 19.34 -7.26
C SER A 208 3.61 19.18 -8.23
N SER A 209 3.64 20.00 -9.25
CA SER A 209 4.73 20.04 -10.24
C SER A 209 5.09 21.48 -10.62
N ARG A 210 6.19 21.66 -11.35
CA ARG A 210 6.57 22.97 -11.91
C ARG A 210 5.53 23.54 -12.89
N LYS A 211 4.67 22.70 -13.43
CA LYS A 211 3.58 23.08 -14.37
C LYS A 211 2.26 23.38 -13.66
N GLY A 212 2.23 23.28 -12.34
CA GLY A 212 1.05 23.43 -11.49
C GLY A 212 0.64 22.10 -10.83
N ASP A 213 -0.42 22.18 -10.05
CA ASP A 213 -0.97 21.04 -9.33
C ASP A 213 -1.93 20.24 -10.19
N THR A 214 -1.87 18.93 -10.07
CA THR A 214 -2.79 17.99 -10.71
C THR A 214 -3.48 17.17 -9.65
N THR A 215 -4.80 17.08 -9.69
CA THR A 215 -5.58 16.27 -8.75
C THR A 215 -5.94 14.92 -9.41
N ILE A 216 -5.54 13.84 -8.79
CA ILE A 216 -5.80 12.47 -9.24
C ILE A 216 -6.94 11.89 -8.40
N THR A 217 -7.99 11.42 -9.09
CA THR A 217 -9.23 10.92 -8.46
C THR A 217 -9.64 9.53 -8.96
N THR A 218 -8.92 8.96 -9.92
CA THR A 218 -9.27 7.71 -10.60
C THR A 218 -8.10 6.74 -10.61
N ASP A 219 -8.39 5.46 -10.48
CA ASP A 219 -7.41 4.38 -10.60
C ASP A 219 -6.82 4.33 -12.02
N GLU A 220 -5.49 4.25 -12.14
CA GLU A 220 -4.81 4.22 -13.45
C GLU A 220 -4.74 2.82 -14.08
N GLY A 221 -4.87 1.76 -13.28
CA GLY A 221 -4.66 0.39 -13.75
C GLY A 221 -5.67 -0.07 -14.80
N PRO A 222 -6.97 0.11 -14.59
CA PRO A 222 -7.99 -0.26 -15.56
C PRO A 222 -7.97 0.66 -16.78
N ASP A 223 -7.63 0.11 -17.94
CA ASP A 223 -7.50 0.84 -19.20
C ASP A 223 -8.14 0.01 -20.34
N ALA A 224 -9.22 0.53 -20.93
CA ALA A 224 -9.96 -0.12 -22.00
C ALA A 224 -9.18 -0.24 -23.32
N THR A 225 -8.03 0.45 -23.43
CA THR A 225 -7.20 0.46 -24.65
C THR A 225 -6.05 -0.55 -24.60
N LYS A 226 -5.87 -1.24 -23.49
CA LYS A 226 -4.88 -2.30 -23.26
C LYS A 226 -5.53 -3.66 -23.18
#